data_b907e2bb9d2ba593cb872be7c2a567f6
#
_entry.id   b907e2bb9d2ba593cb872be7c2a567f6
#
_cell.length_a   1.000
_cell.length_b   1.000
_cell.length_c   1.000
_cell.angle_alpha   90.00
_cell.angle_beta   90.00
_cell.angle_gamma   90.00
#
_symmetry.space_group_name_H-M   'P 1'
#
loop_
_entity.id
_entity.type
_entity.pdbx_description
1 polymer ?
#
loop_
_entity_poly.entity_id
_entity_poly.type
_entity_poly.pdbx_seq_one_letter_code
_entity_poly.pdbx_strand_id
1 'polypeptide(L)'
;MQIGKSSITALPLGDGEKLRGFRFHRMIIDELLLMPEKILNEVILPFLGVVQNPTERQKIRNAEDMLIKLNKMKEEDRTVFPNNKMIGLSSASYKFEYLYKLYTDYENLILGGNNKDDAYRAIFHFAYDIAPQDLFDQNLITHAKATMSLSQFEREFGAKFTDDSSGYFKIRKMAECTIPDGEGQCVEIFGDPNSEYILAVDPSWSESDSSDDFAIQVIKLLPEQKKGILVHSYALSGTNLKKHISYVSYILENFNISCIVMDYNGGSQFLNALNESSEFKNKNIKIKIIDADIDDAETKNKGLKDLRNQYNKRDYKYCFLRKPSSSWIREGNESLQAAFDHKRMLFAGMALDSEYTRQTSKPIDIKDISFSLDEEEIGKQSNTARLIDFLEMQKENIELTKTECALIEVSTSPQGTQSFDLPSSLKKQSGRNKARKDSYSALVLGNWMMNIYYDMINLKVDDYGDTFVPMLIK
;
A
#
# COMPACT_ATOMS: atom_id res chain seq x y z
N MET A 1 13.24 -8.38 -33.68
CA MET A 1 12.85 -9.01 -34.95
C MET A 1 12.50 -7.91 -35.96
N GLN A 2 13.00 -7.99 -37.18
CA GLN A 2 12.70 -7.00 -38.24
C GLN A 2 11.95 -7.69 -39.37
N ILE A 3 10.88 -7.03 -39.85
CA ILE A 3 10.04 -7.54 -40.93
C ILE A 3 9.85 -6.38 -41.92
N GLY A 4 10.60 -6.40 -43.03
CA GLY A 4 10.63 -5.32 -44.00
C GLY A 4 11.08 -3.99 -43.34
N LYS A 5 10.23 -2.96 -43.43
CA LYS A 5 10.44 -1.64 -42.77
C LYS A 5 9.96 -1.60 -41.30
N SER A 6 9.37 -2.66 -40.80
CA SER A 6 8.80 -2.73 -39.43
C SER A 6 9.72 -3.53 -38.52
N SER A 7 9.73 -3.19 -37.24
CA SER A 7 10.43 -3.94 -36.20
C SER A 7 9.50 -4.31 -35.05
N ILE A 8 9.72 -5.47 -34.46
CA ILE A 8 9.06 -5.92 -33.23
C ILE A 8 10.14 -6.01 -32.17
N THR A 9 9.94 -5.33 -31.06
CA THR A 9 10.84 -5.34 -29.90
C THR A 9 10.07 -5.82 -28.70
N ALA A 10 10.58 -6.83 -28.01
CA ALA A 10 10.09 -7.24 -26.71
C ALA A 10 10.91 -6.54 -25.63
N LEU A 11 10.23 -5.92 -24.68
CA LEU A 11 10.85 -5.21 -23.55
C LEU A 11 10.37 -5.85 -22.25
N PRO A 12 11.26 -6.34 -21.41
CA PRO A 12 10.87 -6.74 -20.05
C PRO A 12 10.56 -5.48 -19.24
N LEU A 13 9.48 -5.51 -18.46
CA LEU A 13 9.08 -4.34 -17.66
C LEU A 13 10.16 -3.96 -16.63
N GLY A 14 10.68 -4.94 -15.88
CA GLY A 14 11.60 -4.69 -14.78
C GLY A 14 11.02 -3.69 -13.79
N ASP A 15 11.79 -2.66 -13.46
CA ASP A 15 11.37 -1.51 -12.63
C ASP A 15 10.60 -0.44 -13.43
N GLY A 16 10.49 -0.61 -14.74
CA GLY A 16 9.79 0.30 -15.67
C GLY A 16 10.53 1.60 -15.98
N GLU A 17 11.28 2.16 -15.06
CA GLU A 17 11.93 3.48 -15.23
C GLU A 17 13.00 3.50 -16.33
N LYS A 18 13.74 2.41 -16.49
CA LYS A 18 14.76 2.25 -17.54
C LYS A 18 14.20 2.17 -18.96
N LEU A 19 12.88 2.04 -19.09
CA LEU A 19 12.20 2.01 -20.37
C LEU A 19 11.91 3.40 -20.92
N ARG A 20 12.13 4.47 -20.17
CA ARG A 20 11.91 5.83 -20.64
C ARG A 20 12.69 6.11 -21.96
N GLY A 21 12.01 6.75 -22.91
CA GLY A 21 12.62 7.14 -24.18
C GLY A 21 12.30 6.27 -25.39
N PHE A 22 11.75 5.06 -25.19
CA PHE A 22 11.24 4.28 -26.33
C PHE A 22 10.05 4.97 -27.01
N ARG A 23 9.86 4.66 -28.29
CA ARG A 23 8.72 5.17 -29.08
C ARG A 23 8.22 4.05 -29.98
N PHE A 24 6.91 3.84 -29.95
CA PHE A 24 6.24 2.78 -30.70
C PHE A 24 4.92 3.30 -31.30
N HIS A 25 4.53 2.73 -32.44
CA HIS A 25 3.24 3.03 -33.06
C HIS A 25 2.14 2.05 -32.65
N ARG A 26 2.57 0.87 -32.22
CA ARG A 26 1.67 -0.17 -31.67
C ARG A 26 2.38 -0.82 -30.50
N MET A 27 1.61 -1.14 -29.50
CA MET A 27 2.08 -1.73 -28.26
C MET A 27 1.11 -2.81 -27.81
N ILE A 28 1.65 -3.92 -27.37
CA ILE A 28 0.91 -4.98 -26.69
C ILE A 28 1.52 -5.08 -25.30
N ILE A 29 0.70 -4.96 -24.29
CA ILE A 29 1.07 -5.16 -22.89
C ILE A 29 0.46 -6.48 -22.47
N ASP A 30 1.30 -7.42 -22.13
CA ASP A 30 0.90 -8.68 -21.54
C ASP A 30 0.87 -8.55 -20.01
N GLU A 31 -0.04 -9.25 -19.37
CA GLU A 31 -0.26 -9.19 -17.92
C GLU A 31 -0.48 -7.75 -17.40
N LEU A 32 -1.38 -6.99 -18.06
CA LEU A 32 -1.65 -5.58 -17.70
C LEU A 32 -2.03 -5.42 -16.21
N LEU A 33 -2.61 -6.42 -15.59
CA LEU A 33 -2.90 -6.48 -14.15
C LEU A 33 -1.67 -6.17 -13.28
N LEU A 34 -0.48 -6.63 -13.71
CA LEU A 34 0.76 -6.44 -12.96
C LEU A 34 1.42 -5.07 -13.20
N MET A 35 0.85 -4.24 -14.08
CA MET A 35 1.39 -2.94 -14.44
C MET A 35 0.99 -1.88 -13.42
N PRO A 36 1.94 -1.26 -12.69
CA PRO A 36 1.63 -0.14 -11.81
C PRO A 36 1.04 1.04 -12.59
N GLU A 37 0.03 1.71 -12.02
CA GLU A 37 -0.64 2.88 -12.62
C GLU A 37 0.37 3.95 -13.06
N LYS A 38 1.31 4.30 -12.19
CA LYS A 38 2.34 5.30 -12.45
C LYS A 38 3.21 4.92 -13.66
N ILE A 39 3.65 3.68 -13.73
CA ILE A 39 4.49 3.21 -14.85
C ILE A 39 3.70 3.22 -16.15
N LEU A 40 2.44 2.79 -16.13
CA LEU A 40 1.60 2.84 -17.33
C LEU A 40 1.43 4.26 -17.83
N ASN A 41 1.05 5.20 -16.95
CA ASN A 41 0.71 6.57 -17.32
C ASN A 41 1.94 7.42 -17.67
N GLU A 42 3.02 7.33 -16.88
CA GLU A 42 4.17 8.23 -17.02
C GLU A 42 5.28 7.70 -17.94
N VAL A 43 5.38 6.39 -18.09
CA VAL A 43 6.46 5.78 -18.88
C VAL A 43 5.93 5.15 -20.15
N ILE A 44 4.92 4.30 -20.06
CA ILE A 44 4.49 3.44 -21.15
C ILE A 44 3.59 4.19 -22.15
N LEU A 45 2.55 4.87 -21.68
CA LEU A 45 1.66 5.64 -22.56
C LEU A 45 2.38 6.69 -23.42
N PRO A 46 3.40 7.43 -22.89
CA PRO A 46 4.19 8.35 -23.70
C PRO A 46 4.94 7.70 -24.87
N PHE A 47 5.14 6.37 -24.90
CA PHE A 47 5.74 5.69 -26.05
C PHE A 47 4.92 5.87 -27.33
N LEU A 48 3.60 6.02 -27.19
CA LEU A 48 2.67 6.22 -28.28
C LEU A 48 2.59 7.68 -28.78
N GLY A 49 3.35 8.60 -28.18
CA GLY A 49 3.30 10.03 -28.49
C GLY A 49 3.88 10.41 -29.86
N VAL A 50 4.44 9.47 -30.62
CA VAL A 50 5.08 9.75 -31.91
C VAL A 50 4.21 9.27 -33.07
N VAL A 51 3.88 10.18 -33.99
CA VAL A 51 3.11 9.82 -35.18
C VAL A 51 3.95 9.03 -36.17
N GLN A 52 3.31 8.09 -36.86
CA GLN A 52 3.92 7.30 -37.93
C GLN A 52 4.20 8.17 -39.17
N ASN A 53 5.42 8.08 -39.74
CA ASN A 53 5.82 8.77 -40.95
C ASN A 53 5.50 10.28 -40.96
N PRO A 54 5.98 11.12 -40.05
CA PRO A 54 5.57 12.50 -39.90
C PRO A 54 5.81 13.32 -41.19
N THR A 55 6.95 13.10 -41.86
CA THR A 55 7.32 13.80 -43.10
C THR A 55 6.36 13.46 -44.25
N GLU A 56 5.93 12.23 -44.38
CA GLU A 56 5.00 11.78 -45.41
C GLU A 56 3.60 12.32 -45.13
N ARG A 57 3.14 12.27 -43.87
CA ARG A 57 1.86 12.88 -43.46
C ARG A 57 1.83 14.36 -43.76
N GLN A 58 2.92 15.08 -43.51
CA GLN A 58 2.99 16.51 -43.82
C GLN A 58 2.94 16.79 -45.30
N LYS A 59 3.60 15.99 -46.15
CA LYS A 59 3.50 16.12 -47.63
C LYS A 59 2.07 15.89 -48.12
N ILE A 60 1.38 14.88 -47.60
CA ILE A 60 -0.02 14.59 -47.94
C ILE A 60 -0.90 15.77 -47.50
N ARG A 61 -0.76 16.28 -46.27
CA ARG A 61 -1.53 17.42 -45.76
C ARG A 61 -1.32 18.67 -46.62
N ASN A 62 -0.09 18.99 -46.98
CA ASN A 62 0.21 20.13 -47.84
C ASN A 62 -0.43 19.99 -49.23
N ALA A 63 -0.45 18.79 -49.81
CA ALA A 63 -1.11 18.54 -51.09
C ALA A 63 -2.64 18.66 -50.98
N GLU A 64 -3.24 18.11 -49.91
CA GLU A 64 -4.67 18.24 -49.61
C GLU A 64 -5.07 19.71 -49.42
N ASP A 65 -4.29 20.50 -48.69
CA ASP A 65 -4.51 21.93 -48.49
C ASP A 65 -4.53 22.71 -49.82
N MET A 66 -3.64 22.34 -50.75
CA MET A 66 -3.67 22.93 -52.13
C MET A 66 -4.92 22.54 -52.89
N LEU A 67 -5.35 21.26 -52.82
CA LEU A 67 -6.54 20.79 -53.53
C LEU A 67 -7.83 21.43 -52.96
N ILE A 68 -7.91 21.63 -51.66
CA ILE A 68 -9.04 22.30 -50.99
C ILE A 68 -9.08 23.78 -51.39
N LYS A 69 -7.94 24.48 -51.38
CA LYS A 69 -7.84 25.86 -51.84
C LYS A 69 -8.26 26.02 -53.32
N LEU A 70 -8.07 24.99 -54.13
CA LEU A 70 -8.48 24.97 -55.54
C LEU A 70 -9.92 24.47 -55.74
N ASN A 71 -10.70 24.25 -54.66
CA ASN A 71 -12.04 23.66 -54.69
C ASN A 71 -12.13 22.28 -55.40
N LYS A 72 -11.03 21.54 -55.42
CA LYS A 72 -10.94 20.20 -56.03
C LYS A 72 -11.10 19.05 -55.02
N MET A 73 -11.14 19.37 -53.73
CA MET A 73 -11.31 18.42 -52.64
C MET A 73 -12.05 19.12 -51.51
N LYS A 74 -12.92 18.41 -50.81
CA LYS A 74 -13.59 18.89 -49.60
C LYS A 74 -12.78 18.58 -48.36
N GLU A 75 -13.03 19.30 -47.27
CA GLU A 75 -12.39 19.07 -45.97
C GLU A 75 -12.68 17.68 -45.42
N GLU A 76 -13.89 17.16 -45.64
CA GLU A 76 -14.37 15.83 -45.24
C GLU A 76 -13.66 14.67 -45.93
N ASP A 77 -13.08 14.93 -47.13
CA ASP A 77 -12.36 13.92 -47.93
C ASP A 77 -10.88 13.78 -47.54
N ARG A 78 -10.40 14.50 -46.52
CA ARG A 78 -9.01 14.41 -46.06
C ARG A 78 -8.62 13.00 -45.67
N THR A 79 -7.38 12.64 -46.00
CA THR A 79 -6.82 11.35 -45.61
C THR A 79 -6.86 11.16 -44.11
N VAL A 80 -7.51 10.10 -43.65
CA VAL A 80 -7.49 9.69 -42.24
C VAL A 80 -6.24 8.85 -41.96
N PHE A 81 -5.33 9.37 -41.17
CA PHE A 81 -4.15 8.65 -40.79
C PHE A 81 -4.44 7.72 -39.59
N PRO A 82 -3.88 6.50 -39.60
CA PRO A 82 -4.07 5.60 -38.48
C PRO A 82 -3.43 6.17 -37.20
N ASN A 83 -4.16 6.10 -36.12
CA ASN A 83 -3.66 6.41 -34.79
C ASN A 83 -2.78 5.28 -34.26
N ASN A 84 -1.88 5.62 -33.35
CA ASN A 84 -1.14 4.62 -32.58
C ASN A 84 -2.11 3.83 -31.67
N LYS A 85 -1.78 2.58 -31.39
CA LYS A 85 -2.69 1.67 -30.65
C LYS A 85 -1.95 0.97 -29.53
N MET A 86 -2.65 0.80 -28.42
CA MET A 86 -2.27 -0.06 -27.31
C MET A 86 -3.31 -1.18 -27.18
N ILE A 87 -2.84 -2.37 -26.94
CA ILE A 87 -3.65 -3.54 -26.60
C ILE A 87 -3.13 -4.02 -25.25
N GLY A 88 -3.99 -4.07 -24.24
CA GLY A 88 -3.71 -4.68 -22.95
C GLY A 88 -4.34 -6.06 -22.90
N LEU A 89 -3.58 -7.07 -22.52
CA LEU A 89 -4.01 -8.43 -22.28
C LEU A 89 -3.85 -8.71 -20.79
N SER A 90 -4.87 -9.30 -20.16
CA SER A 90 -4.82 -9.59 -18.74
C SER A 90 -5.91 -10.58 -18.32
N SER A 91 -5.70 -11.31 -17.23
CA SER A 91 -6.78 -11.86 -16.43
C SER A 91 -7.58 -10.74 -15.78
N ALA A 92 -8.77 -11.05 -15.29
CA ALA A 92 -9.52 -10.09 -14.47
C ALA A 92 -8.86 -9.95 -13.09
N SER A 93 -9.16 -8.86 -12.42
CA SER A 93 -8.57 -8.49 -11.14
C SER A 93 -9.62 -8.37 -10.03
N TYR A 94 -9.18 -7.98 -8.86
CA TYR A 94 -10.07 -7.46 -7.84
C TYR A 94 -10.56 -6.05 -8.23
N LYS A 95 -11.77 -5.68 -7.78
CA LYS A 95 -12.36 -4.37 -8.08
C LYS A 95 -11.64 -3.18 -7.44
N PHE A 96 -10.75 -3.42 -6.48
CA PHE A 96 -9.92 -2.35 -5.90
C PHE A 96 -8.63 -2.09 -6.66
N GLU A 97 -8.24 -2.97 -7.60
CA GLU A 97 -7.00 -2.83 -8.35
C GLU A 97 -7.15 -1.87 -9.54
N TYR A 98 -6.03 -1.30 -9.95
CA TYR A 98 -6.00 -0.30 -11.01
C TYR A 98 -6.61 -0.80 -12.34
N LEU A 99 -6.47 -2.08 -12.67
CA LEU A 99 -7.05 -2.66 -13.87
C LEU A 99 -8.59 -2.51 -13.90
N TYR A 100 -9.27 -2.69 -12.75
CA TYR A 100 -10.72 -2.47 -12.67
C TYR A 100 -11.10 -1.00 -12.82
N LYS A 101 -10.34 -0.08 -12.23
CA LYS A 101 -10.53 1.35 -12.44
C LYS A 101 -10.40 1.70 -13.92
N LEU A 102 -9.34 1.22 -14.58
CA LEU A 102 -9.12 1.40 -16.01
C LEU A 102 -10.26 0.82 -16.85
N TYR A 103 -10.76 -0.37 -16.49
CA TYR A 103 -11.91 -1.00 -17.13
C TYR A 103 -13.16 -0.12 -17.01
N THR A 104 -13.51 0.32 -15.81
CA THR A 104 -14.70 1.15 -15.56
C THR A 104 -14.60 2.52 -16.23
N ASP A 105 -13.42 3.14 -16.25
CA ASP A 105 -13.19 4.40 -16.96
C ASP A 105 -13.41 4.23 -18.46
N TYR A 106 -12.92 3.14 -19.04
CA TYR A 106 -13.13 2.83 -20.46
C TYR A 106 -14.59 2.50 -20.77
N GLU A 107 -15.24 1.72 -19.91
CA GLU A 107 -16.66 1.39 -20.03
C GLU A 107 -17.52 2.66 -20.02
N ASN A 108 -17.27 3.57 -19.07
CA ASN A 108 -17.95 4.86 -18.98
C ASN A 108 -17.72 5.73 -20.21
N LEU A 109 -16.50 5.76 -20.74
CA LEU A 109 -16.19 6.49 -21.97
C LEU A 109 -16.90 5.90 -23.21
N ILE A 110 -16.99 4.57 -23.32
CA ILE A 110 -17.66 3.88 -24.41
C ILE A 110 -19.18 4.08 -24.32
N LEU A 111 -19.77 3.97 -23.13
CA LEU A 111 -21.21 4.09 -22.90
C LEU A 111 -21.68 5.56 -22.90
N GLY A 112 -20.82 6.50 -22.51
CA GLY A 112 -21.13 7.93 -22.43
C GLY A 112 -21.41 8.59 -23.78
N GLY A 113 -20.97 8.00 -24.89
CA GLY A 113 -21.44 8.18 -26.29
C GLY A 113 -21.38 9.60 -26.88
N ASN A 114 -20.83 10.60 -26.20
CA ASN A 114 -20.96 12.01 -26.59
C ASN A 114 -19.77 12.59 -27.38
N ASN A 115 -18.68 11.84 -27.57
CA ASN A 115 -17.52 12.32 -28.32
C ASN A 115 -17.18 11.41 -29.49
N LYS A 116 -17.05 12.00 -30.68
CA LYS A 116 -16.54 11.29 -31.87
C LYS A 116 -15.17 10.65 -31.66
N ASP A 117 -14.42 11.07 -30.63
CA ASP A 117 -13.11 10.55 -30.26
C ASP A 117 -13.20 9.22 -29.46
N ASP A 118 -14.36 8.84 -28.94
CA ASP A 118 -14.55 7.62 -28.16
C ASP A 118 -14.64 6.35 -29.03
N ALA A 119 -14.78 6.51 -30.35
CA ALA A 119 -14.85 5.41 -31.33
C ALA A 119 -13.57 4.55 -31.42
N TYR A 120 -12.52 4.88 -30.70
CA TYR A 120 -11.22 4.20 -30.78
C TYR A 120 -10.89 3.31 -29.58
N ARG A 121 -11.82 3.15 -28.66
CA ARG A 121 -11.66 2.28 -27.47
C ARG A 121 -12.52 1.04 -27.61
N ALA A 122 -12.01 -0.10 -27.19
CA ALA A 122 -12.76 -1.34 -27.15
C ALA A 122 -12.36 -2.13 -25.90
N ILE A 123 -13.31 -2.80 -25.31
CA ILE A 123 -13.13 -3.77 -24.24
C ILE A 123 -13.61 -5.12 -24.76
N PHE A 124 -12.77 -6.12 -24.60
CA PHE A 124 -13.10 -7.52 -24.92
C PHE A 124 -13.03 -8.31 -23.63
N HIS A 125 -14.10 -9.01 -23.33
CA HIS A 125 -14.27 -9.78 -22.09
C HIS A 125 -14.58 -11.22 -22.49
N PHE A 126 -13.60 -12.10 -22.35
CA PHE A 126 -13.70 -13.50 -22.78
C PHE A 126 -13.52 -14.43 -21.59
N ALA A 127 -14.61 -15.07 -21.18
CA ALA A 127 -14.54 -16.17 -20.23
C ALA A 127 -14.18 -17.48 -20.95
N TYR A 128 -13.62 -18.42 -20.19
CA TYR A 128 -13.16 -19.72 -20.71
C TYR A 128 -14.25 -20.53 -21.44
N ASP A 129 -15.52 -20.34 -21.07
CA ASP A 129 -16.69 -21.02 -21.62
C ASP A 129 -17.17 -20.46 -22.97
N ILE A 130 -16.67 -19.28 -23.37
CA ILE A 130 -16.91 -18.69 -24.69
C ILE A 130 -16.00 -19.31 -25.75
N ALA A 131 -14.83 -19.79 -25.34
CA ALA A 131 -13.90 -20.40 -26.27
C ALA A 131 -14.38 -21.78 -26.72
N PRO A 132 -14.17 -22.15 -28.01
CA PRO A 132 -14.47 -23.50 -28.47
C PRO A 132 -13.77 -24.54 -27.59
N GLN A 133 -14.51 -25.61 -27.23
CA GLN A 133 -14.02 -26.64 -26.30
C GLN A 133 -12.70 -27.30 -26.75
N ASP A 134 -12.50 -27.38 -28.05
CA ASP A 134 -11.28 -27.93 -28.64
C ASP A 134 -10.04 -27.08 -28.48
N LEU A 135 -10.19 -25.82 -28.07
CA LEU A 135 -9.06 -24.90 -27.83
C LEU A 135 -8.56 -24.88 -26.38
N PHE A 136 -9.28 -25.53 -25.48
CA PHE A 136 -8.93 -25.63 -24.07
C PHE A 136 -8.73 -27.07 -23.63
N ASP A 137 -7.69 -27.31 -22.84
CA ASP A 137 -7.57 -28.59 -22.12
C ASP A 137 -8.61 -28.64 -20.99
N GLN A 138 -9.65 -29.48 -21.18
CA GLN A 138 -10.73 -29.67 -20.20
C GLN A 138 -10.20 -30.23 -18.87
N ASN A 139 -9.08 -30.96 -18.87
CA ASN A 139 -8.46 -31.46 -17.65
C ASN A 139 -7.88 -30.29 -16.83
N LEU A 140 -7.29 -29.27 -17.50
CA LEU A 140 -6.81 -28.06 -16.85
C LEU A 140 -7.93 -27.31 -16.15
N ILE A 141 -9.06 -27.12 -16.84
CA ILE A 141 -10.25 -26.44 -16.27
C ILE A 141 -10.80 -27.21 -15.07
N THR A 142 -10.90 -28.53 -15.19
CA THR A 142 -11.39 -29.42 -14.11
C THR A 142 -10.44 -29.36 -12.90
N HIS A 143 -9.13 -29.40 -13.15
CA HIS A 143 -8.12 -29.29 -12.10
C HIS A 143 -8.16 -27.93 -11.43
N ALA A 144 -8.23 -26.83 -12.19
CA ALA A 144 -8.32 -25.49 -11.67
C ALA A 144 -9.56 -25.28 -10.78
N LYS A 145 -10.73 -25.79 -11.21
CA LYS A 145 -11.95 -25.76 -10.39
C LYS A 145 -11.83 -26.53 -9.08
N ALA A 146 -11.05 -27.61 -9.07
CA ALA A 146 -10.88 -28.44 -7.87
C ALA A 146 -9.83 -27.87 -6.90
N THR A 147 -8.87 -27.07 -7.39
CA THR A 147 -7.71 -26.63 -6.61
C THR A 147 -7.70 -25.15 -6.27
N MET A 148 -8.39 -24.33 -7.05
CA MET A 148 -8.48 -22.87 -6.82
C MET A 148 -9.72 -22.52 -5.99
N SER A 149 -9.65 -21.40 -5.27
CA SER A 149 -10.84 -20.80 -4.70
C SER A 149 -11.79 -20.35 -5.82
N LEU A 150 -13.10 -20.31 -5.55
CA LEU A 150 -14.09 -19.88 -6.54
C LEU A 150 -13.75 -18.49 -7.09
N SER A 151 -13.40 -17.56 -6.22
CA SER A 151 -13.03 -16.19 -6.59
C SER A 151 -11.77 -16.14 -7.49
N GLN A 152 -10.77 -16.96 -7.20
CA GLN A 152 -9.57 -17.06 -8.03
C GLN A 152 -9.90 -17.65 -9.40
N PHE A 153 -10.69 -18.73 -9.44
CA PHE A 153 -11.13 -19.34 -10.69
C PHE A 153 -11.94 -18.35 -11.55
N GLU A 154 -12.85 -17.60 -10.95
CA GLU A 154 -13.64 -16.59 -11.65
C GLU A 154 -12.78 -15.47 -12.26
N ARG A 155 -11.71 -15.04 -11.59
CA ARG A 155 -10.78 -14.06 -12.16
C ARG A 155 -9.94 -14.63 -13.29
N GLU A 156 -9.29 -15.77 -13.07
CA GLU A 156 -8.30 -16.32 -14.01
C GLU A 156 -8.95 -16.92 -15.26
N PHE A 157 -10.08 -17.60 -15.11
CA PHE A 157 -10.76 -18.30 -16.19
C PHE A 157 -12.10 -17.69 -16.56
N GLY A 158 -12.83 -17.15 -15.60
CA GLY A 158 -14.15 -16.56 -15.82
C GLY A 158 -14.10 -15.10 -16.29
N ALA A 159 -12.93 -14.49 -16.35
CA ALA A 159 -12.74 -13.10 -16.70
C ALA A 159 -13.63 -12.14 -15.90
N LYS A 160 -13.93 -12.45 -14.63
CA LYS A 160 -14.83 -11.66 -13.78
C LYS A 160 -14.03 -10.87 -12.74
N PHE A 161 -14.30 -9.59 -12.67
CA PHE A 161 -13.82 -8.77 -11.56
C PHE A 161 -14.58 -9.15 -10.28
N THR A 162 -13.86 -9.49 -9.23
CA THR A 162 -14.43 -9.93 -7.97
C THR A 162 -14.36 -8.85 -6.90
N ASP A 163 -15.44 -8.73 -6.10
CA ASP A 163 -15.49 -7.82 -4.96
C ASP A 163 -14.75 -8.37 -3.75
N ASP A 164 -14.76 -9.69 -3.62
CA ASP A 164 -14.09 -10.38 -2.53
C ASP A 164 -12.64 -10.68 -2.92
N SER A 165 -11.71 -10.13 -2.13
CA SER A 165 -10.44 -10.82 -1.99
C SER A 165 -10.75 -12.23 -1.47
N SER A 166 -10.06 -13.25 -1.97
CA SER A 166 -9.93 -14.53 -1.25
C SER A 166 -9.28 -14.31 0.12
N GLY A 167 -8.87 -13.07 0.39
CA GLY A 167 -8.21 -12.62 1.58
C GLY A 167 -9.05 -12.78 2.84
N TYR A 168 -8.35 -13.00 3.93
CA TYR A 168 -8.93 -13.11 5.25
C TYR A 168 -9.66 -11.82 5.65
N PHE A 169 -9.06 -10.66 5.36
CA PHE A 169 -9.66 -9.35 5.62
C PHE A 169 -10.49 -8.89 4.42
N LYS A 170 -11.75 -8.58 4.67
CA LYS A 170 -12.68 -8.19 3.61
C LYS A 170 -12.50 -6.71 3.23
N ILE A 171 -12.24 -6.46 1.96
CA ILE A 171 -12.02 -5.11 1.41
C ILE A 171 -13.20 -4.20 1.73
N ARG A 172 -14.43 -4.69 1.59
CA ARG A 172 -15.63 -3.93 1.92
C ARG A 172 -15.59 -3.43 3.37
N LYS A 173 -15.14 -4.26 4.32
CA LYS A 173 -15.03 -3.87 5.72
C LYS A 173 -13.96 -2.80 5.93
N MET A 174 -12.82 -2.92 5.27
CA MET A 174 -11.78 -1.89 5.33
C MET A 174 -12.22 -0.58 4.66
N ALA A 175 -12.98 -0.65 3.56
CA ALA A 175 -13.56 0.54 2.94
C ALA A 175 -14.56 1.24 3.88
N GLU A 176 -15.40 0.48 4.60
CA GLU A 176 -16.29 1.01 5.64
C GLU A 176 -15.54 1.62 6.84
N CYS A 177 -14.29 1.21 7.06
CA CYS A 177 -13.39 1.76 8.08
C CYS A 177 -12.54 2.94 7.58
N THR A 178 -12.62 3.29 6.30
CA THR A 178 -11.87 4.42 5.73
C THR A 178 -12.66 5.71 5.91
N ILE A 179 -12.02 6.70 6.53
CA ILE A 179 -12.59 8.04 6.70
C ILE A 179 -12.54 8.74 5.35
N PRO A 180 -13.66 9.28 4.85
CA PRO A 180 -13.67 10.03 3.59
C PRO A 180 -12.73 11.23 3.63
N ASP A 181 -12.17 11.58 2.48
CA ASP A 181 -11.32 12.75 2.35
C ASP A 181 -12.08 14.02 2.72
N GLY A 182 -11.46 14.87 3.53
CA GLY A 182 -12.06 16.09 4.05
C GLY A 182 -13.03 15.92 5.22
N GLU A 183 -13.27 14.70 5.67
CA GLU A 183 -14.13 14.40 6.80
C GLU A 183 -13.34 13.88 8.00
N GLY A 184 -13.46 14.54 9.15
CA GLY A 184 -12.95 14.06 10.44
C GLY A 184 -11.42 13.99 10.52
N GLN A 185 -10.90 12.84 10.92
CA GLN A 185 -9.46 12.62 11.15
C GLN A 185 -8.74 12.28 9.84
N CYS A 186 -7.62 12.94 9.62
CA CYS A 186 -6.87 12.83 8.37
C CYS A 186 -5.45 12.31 8.60
N VAL A 187 -4.77 12.07 7.50
CA VAL A 187 -3.34 11.74 7.47
C VAL A 187 -2.55 12.84 8.18
N GLU A 188 -1.61 12.44 9.03
CA GLU A 188 -0.80 13.34 9.83
C GLU A 188 0.69 13.16 9.53
N ILE A 189 1.38 14.26 9.23
CA ILE A 189 2.85 14.35 9.24
C ILE A 189 3.32 14.67 10.66
N PHE A 190 2.55 15.50 11.36
CA PHE A 190 2.76 15.87 12.76
C PHE A 190 1.55 15.50 13.57
N GLY A 191 1.79 14.87 14.70
CA GLY A 191 0.74 14.54 15.64
C GLY A 191 0.10 15.79 16.23
N ASP A 192 -1.15 15.63 16.62
CA ASP A 192 -1.84 16.60 17.47
C ASP A 192 -1.26 16.50 18.90
N PRO A 193 -0.80 17.62 19.50
CA PRO A 193 -0.24 17.62 20.85
C PRO A 193 -1.19 17.10 21.94
N ASN A 194 -2.50 17.19 21.70
CA ASN A 194 -3.53 16.74 22.64
C ASN A 194 -3.95 15.28 22.44
N SER A 195 -3.42 14.63 21.42
CA SER A 195 -3.71 13.23 21.10
C SER A 195 -2.57 12.32 21.50
N GLU A 196 -2.88 11.06 21.72
CA GLU A 196 -1.91 10.02 22.01
C GLU A 196 -1.83 9.04 20.86
N TYR A 197 -0.63 8.44 20.68
CA TYR A 197 -0.35 7.60 19.53
C TYR A 197 0.36 6.32 19.95
N ILE A 198 0.15 5.27 19.16
CA ILE A 198 0.92 4.02 19.21
C ILE A 198 1.84 4.00 18.00
N LEU A 199 3.10 3.64 18.24
CA LEU A 199 4.09 3.36 17.21
C LEU A 199 4.25 1.84 17.10
N ALA A 200 3.88 1.27 15.96
CA ALA A 200 4.07 -0.13 15.65
C ALA A 200 5.10 -0.30 14.53
N VAL A 201 6.04 -1.23 14.69
CA VAL A 201 7.16 -1.42 13.77
C VAL A 201 7.33 -2.90 13.45
N ASP A 202 7.42 -3.21 12.15
CA ASP A 202 7.92 -4.48 11.63
C ASP A 202 9.32 -4.23 11.03
N PRO A 203 10.40 -4.58 11.77
CA PRO A 203 11.74 -4.18 11.40
C PRO A 203 12.37 -5.12 10.36
N SER A 204 12.76 -4.57 9.23
CA SER A 204 13.64 -5.18 8.25
C SER A 204 14.73 -4.17 7.85
N TRP A 205 15.97 -4.59 7.73
CA TRP A 205 17.09 -3.70 7.38
C TRP A 205 18.08 -4.33 6.42
N SER A 206 17.59 -5.15 5.52
CA SER A 206 18.40 -5.63 4.43
C SER A 206 18.54 -4.52 3.37
N GLU A 207 19.77 -4.25 2.95
CA GLU A 207 20.04 -3.25 1.90
C GLU A 207 19.64 -3.72 0.49
N SER A 208 19.08 -4.92 0.37
CA SER A 208 18.59 -5.46 -0.90
C SER A 208 17.21 -4.92 -1.24
N ASP A 209 17.04 -4.37 -2.43
CA ASP A 209 15.74 -3.92 -2.97
C ASP A 209 14.69 -5.05 -3.05
N SER A 210 15.11 -6.31 -2.98
CA SER A 210 14.23 -7.49 -2.97
C SER A 210 13.92 -8.00 -1.56
N SER A 211 14.38 -7.33 -0.51
CA SER A 211 14.09 -7.67 0.88
C SER A 211 12.68 -7.28 1.29
N ASP A 212 12.29 -7.72 2.47
CA ASP A 212 11.08 -7.25 3.13
C ASP A 212 11.21 -5.76 3.49
N ASP A 213 10.09 -5.05 3.59
CA ASP A 213 10.09 -3.64 3.94
C ASP A 213 10.32 -3.44 5.45
N PHE A 214 10.99 -2.36 5.78
CA PHE A 214 10.92 -1.81 7.12
C PHE A 214 9.61 -1.04 7.22
N ALA A 215 8.66 -1.51 8.02
CA ALA A 215 7.33 -0.94 8.09
C ALA A 215 7.04 -0.28 9.44
N ILE A 216 6.45 0.91 9.40
CA ILE A 216 5.99 1.67 10.57
C ILE A 216 4.52 2.02 10.39
N GLN A 217 3.74 1.84 11.45
CA GLN A 217 2.36 2.30 11.54
C GLN A 217 2.20 3.19 12.78
N VAL A 218 1.67 4.41 12.58
CA VAL A 218 1.35 5.32 13.69
C VAL A 218 -0.16 5.41 13.82
N ILE A 219 -0.67 4.94 14.94
CA ILE A 219 -2.10 4.85 15.23
C ILE A 219 -2.47 5.91 16.25
N LYS A 220 -3.32 6.86 15.86
CA LYS A 220 -3.93 7.85 16.75
C LYS A 220 -4.99 7.18 17.61
N LEU A 221 -4.97 7.43 18.90
CA LEU A 221 -5.90 6.87 19.85
C LEU A 221 -7.11 7.79 20.06
N LEU A 222 -8.29 7.18 20.09
CA LEU A 222 -9.55 7.82 20.47
C LEU A 222 -10.11 7.13 21.73
N PRO A 223 -9.64 7.50 22.94
CA PRO A 223 -9.94 6.77 24.17
C PRO A 223 -11.44 6.68 24.49
N GLU A 224 -12.18 7.76 24.27
CA GLU A 224 -13.63 7.81 24.56
C GLU A 224 -14.44 6.80 23.73
N GLN A 225 -13.96 6.51 22.49
CA GLN A 225 -14.62 5.59 21.57
C GLN A 225 -13.96 4.20 21.57
N LYS A 226 -12.84 4.03 22.26
CA LYS A 226 -11.98 2.84 22.21
C LYS A 226 -11.60 2.46 20.78
N LYS A 227 -11.22 3.46 19.95
CA LYS A 227 -10.84 3.30 18.54
C LYS A 227 -9.42 3.76 18.31
N GLY A 228 -8.83 3.25 17.23
CA GLY A 228 -7.59 3.75 16.66
C GLY A 228 -7.77 4.17 15.22
N ILE A 229 -6.99 5.13 14.79
CA ILE A 229 -6.96 5.60 13.40
C ILE A 229 -5.51 5.51 12.92
N LEU A 230 -5.27 4.76 11.85
CA LEU A 230 -3.98 4.78 11.17
C LEU A 230 -3.84 6.12 10.46
N VAL A 231 -2.99 7.00 10.99
CA VAL A 231 -2.80 8.37 10.49
C VAL A 231 -1.49 8.58 9.76
N HIS A 232 -0.51 7.70 9.98
CA HIS A 232 0.81 7.78 9.36
C HIS A 232 1.35 6.38 9.11
N SER A 233 1.90 6.14 7.93
CA SER A 233 2.44 4.86 7.51
C SER A 233 3.75 5.05 6.74
N TYR A 234 4.72 4.20 7.00
CA TYR A 234 5.99 4.18 6.30
C TYR A 234 6.35 2.74 5.96
N ALA A 235 6.73 2.49 4.72
CA ALA A 235 7.22 1.21 4.26
C ALA A 235 8.34 1.44 3.25
N LEU A 236 9.52 0.89 3.51
CA LEU A 236 10.67 1.06 2.63
C LEU A 236 11.61 -0.14 2.67
N SER A 237 11.96 -0.67 1.50
CA SER A 237 12.98 -1.70 1.31
C SER A 237 14.30 -1.11 0.83
N GLY A 238 15.37 -1.91 0.90
CA GLY A 238 16.66 -1.56 0.31
C GLY A 238 17.37 -0.36 0.95
N THR A 239 16.99 -0.01 2.17
CA THR A 239 17.48 1.18 2.87
C THR A 239 18.34 0.80 4.06
N ASN A 240 19.38 1.60 4.32
CA ASN A 240 20.28 1.35 5.42
C ASN A 240 19.63 1.66 6.79
N LEU A 241 20.11 0.97 7.81
CA LEU A 241 19.66 1.08 9.19
C LEU A 241 19.62 2.53 9.71
N LYS A 242 20.56 3.38 9.28
CA LYS A 242 20.65 4.77 9.73
C LYS A 242 19.42 5.59 9.32
N LYS A 243 18.91 5.39 8.11
CA LYS A 243 17.67 6.06 7.65
C LYS A 243 16.47 5.67 8.52
N HIS A 244 16.32 4.37 8.82
CA HIS A 244 15.24 3.91 9.68
C HIS A 244 15.33 4.45 11.12
N ILE A 245 16.54 4.55 11.67
CA ILE A 245 16.78 5.19 12.98
C ILE A 245 16.34 6.65 12.96
N SER A 246 16.76 7.42 11.95
CA SER A 246 16.37 8.82 11.81
C SER A 246 14.86 8.97 11.64
N TYR A 247 14.22 8.09 10.89
CA TYR A 247 12.75 8.13 10.72
C TYR A 247 12.02 7.85 12.05
N VAL A 248 12.43 6.85 12.80
CA VAL A 248 11.86 6.60 14.14
C VAL A 248 12.09 7.76 15.07
N SER A 249 13.27 8.40 15.03
CA SER A 249 13.57 9.63 15.79
C SER A 249 12.60 10.75 15.43
N TYR A 250 12.36 10.98 14.14
CA TYR A 250 11.38 11.93 13.65
C TYR A 250 9.96 11.65 14.20
N ILE A 251 9.50 10.41 14.16
CA ILE A 251 8.17 10.03 14.70
C ILE A 251 8.10 10.35 16.20
N LEU A 252 9.13 9.98 16.98
CA LEU A 252 9.14 10.19 18.42
C LEU A 252 9.20 11.68 18.82
N GLU A 253 9.67 12.54 17.95
CA GLU A 253 9.71 13.99 18.17
C GLU A 253 8.40 14.69 17.80
N ASN A 254 7.75 14.20 16.76
CA ASN A 254 6.60 14.88 16.17
C ASN A 254 5.26 14.29 16.60
N PHE A 255 5.25 13.12 17.22
CA PHE A 255 4.04 12.48 17.71
C PHE A 255 4.15 12.20 19.21
N ASN A 256 3.08 12.43 19.96
CA ASN A 256 3.02 12.08 21.38
C ASN A 256 2.82 10.57 21.54
N ILE A 257 3.90 9.80 21.35
CA ILE A 257 3.88 8.34 21.39
C ILE A 257 3.75 7.86 22.83
N SER A 258 2.66 7.16 23.14
CA SER A 258 2.40 6.53 24.45
C SER A 258 2.92 5.11 24.55
N CYS A 259 2.86 4.35 23.45
CA CYS A 259 3.30 2.96 23.39
C CYS A 259 4.08 2.68 22.12
N ILE A 260 5.11 1.83 22.24
CA ILE A 260 5.87 1.31 21.10
C ILE A 260 5.77 -0.20 21.12
N VAL A 261 5.47 -0.81 19.98
CA VAL A 261 5.46 -2.26 19.78
C VAL A 261 6.27 -2.63 18.55
N MET A 262 7.05 -3.68 18.63
CA MET A 262 7.83 -4.20 17.51
C MET A 262 7.74 -5.73 17.43
N ASP A 263 7.91 -6.26 16.21
CA ASP A 263 8.16 -7.69 16.05
C ASP A 263 9.47 -8.06 16.74
N TYR A 264 9.48 -9.19 17.42
CA TYR A 264 10.67 -9.70 18.13
C TYR A 264 11.82 -10.00 17.16
N ASN A 265 11.47 -10.56 15.98
CA ASN A 265 12.46 -10.88 14.95
C ASN A 265 13.05 -9.57 14.39
N GLY A 266 14.28 -9.33 14.75
CA GLY A 266 14.95 -8.09 14.39
C GLY A 266 14.71 -6.92 15.36
N GLY A 267 13.56 -6.81 16.02
CA GLY A 267 13.21 -5.69 16.90
C GLY A 267 14.20 -5.46 18.04
N SER A 268 14.68 -6.52 18.67
CA SER A 268 15.68 -6.42 19.74
C SER A 268 17.00 -5.80 19.24
N GLN A 269 17.46 -6.19 18.05
CA GLN A 269 18.69 -5.66 17.46
C GLN A 269 18.50 -4.21 17.02
N PHE A 270 17.35 -3.91 16.42
CA PHE A 270 17.02 -2.56 16.01
C PHE A 270 16.94 -1.60 17.20
N LEU A 271 16.30 -2.00 18.30
CA LEU A 271 16.21 -1.19 19.52
C LEU A 271 17.56 -0.94 20.16
N ASN A 272 18.46 -1.92 20.13
CA ASN A 272 19.82 -1.72 20.60
C ASN A 272 20.55 -0.69 19.74
N ALA A 273 20.48 -0.81 18.41
CA ALA A 273 21.06 0.14 17.48
C ALA A 273 20.47 1.55 17.64
N LEU A 274 19.16 1.65 17.86
CA LEU A 274 18.46 2.89 18.13
C LEU A 274 18.99 3.57 19.41
N ASN A 275 19.04 2.83 20.53
CA ASN A 275 19.55 3.33 21.80
C ASN A 275 21.06 3.72 21.75
N GLU A 276 21.83 3.07 20.90
CA GLU A 276 23.26 3.35 20.71
C GLU A 276 23.52 4.48 19.72
N SER A 277 22.55 4.88 18.95
CA SER A 277 22.69 5.94 17.95
C SER A 277 23.06 7.28 18.58
N SER A 278 23.80 8.11 17.83
CA SER A 278 24.15 9.46 18.26
C SER A 278 22.91 10.35 18.46
N GLU A 279 21.87 10.14 17.67
CA GLU A 279 20.61 10.88 17.74
C GLU A 279 19.94 10.69 19.10
N PHE A 280 19.81 9.43 19.55
CA PHE A 280 19.16 9.09 20.81
C PHE A 280 20.01 9.46 22.03
N LYS A 281 21.34 9.26 21.94
CA LYS A 281 22.29 9.67 22.99
C LYS A 281 22.28 11.18 23.21
N ASN A 282 22.30 11.96 22.12
CA ASN A 282 22.29 13.42 22.20
C ASN A 282 20.98 13.96 22.79
N LYS A 283 19.86 13.28 22.57
CA LYS A 283 18.54 13.64 23.08
C LYS A 283 18.23 13.02 24.46
N ASN A 284 19.17 12.26 24.99
CA ASN A 284 19.00 11.50 26.26
C ASN A 284 17.73 10.61 26.27
N ILE A 285 17.38 10.07 25.08
CA ILE A 285 16.25 9.15 24.92
C ILE A 285 16.77 7.72 25.09
N LYS A 286 16.11 6.95 25.95
CA LYS A 286 16.38 5.53 26.12
C LYS A 286 15.09 4.75 26.11
N ILE A 287 14.97 3.80 25.19
CA ILE A 287 13.83 2.91 25.12
C ILE A 287 14.17 1.61 25.84
N LYS A 288 13.34 1.22 26.81
CA LYS A 288 13.46 -0.05 27.51
C LYS A 288 12.67 -1.13 26.79
N ILE A 289 13.23 -2.30 26.73
CA ILE A 289 12.58 -3.48 26.17
C ILE A 289 11.69 -4.13 27.22
N ILE A 290 10.46 -4.44 26.84
CA ILE A 290 9.57 -5.35 27.57
C ILE A 290 9.33 -6.54 26.64
N ASP A 291 9.75 -7.71 27.08
CA ASP A 291 9.45 -8.95 26.38
C ASP A 291 8.01 -9.34 26.66
N ALA A 292 7.17 -9.20 25.65
CA ALA A 292 5.73 -9.48 25.75
C ALA A 292 5.37 -10.95 25.48
N ASP A 293 6.38 -11.79 25.27
CA ASP A 293 6.20 -13.19 24.88
C ASP A 293 6.26 -14.16 26.06
N ILE A 294 6.45 -13.63 27.25
CA ILE A 294 6.57 -14.48 28.42
C ILE A 294 5.17 -14.92 28.84
N ASP A 295 4.92 -16.22 28.78
CA ASP A 295 3.68 -16.86 29.25
C ASP A 295 3.48 -16.71 30.77
N ASP A 296 4.49 -16.17 31.45
CA ASP A 296 4.45 -15.88 32.87
C ASP A 296 3.61 -14.61 33.14
N ALA A 297 2.48 -14.83 33.81
CA ALA A 297 1.56 -13.77 34.23
C ALA A 297 2.25 -12.70 35.10
N GLU A 298 3.26 -13.04 35.88
CA GLU A 298 3.96 -12.09 36.74
C GLU A 298 4.82 -11.11 35.94
N THR A 299 5.54 -11.56 34.93
CA THR A 299 6.37 -10.70 34.06
C THR A 299 5.50 -9.84 33.14
N LYS A 300 4.37 -10.39 32.64
CA LYS A 300 3.39 -9.65 31.89
C LYS A 300 2.79 -8.52 32.74
N ASN A 301 2.39 -8.81 33.95
CA ASN A 301 1.86 -7.83 34.88
C ASN A 301 2.91 -6.77 35.27
N LYS A 302 4.17 -7.15 35.40
CA LYS A 302 5.27 -6.22 35.63
C LYS A 302 5.45 -5.27 34.43
N GLY A 303 5.43 -5.81 33.21
CA GLY A 303 5.50 -5.00 31.98
C GLY A 303 4.33 -4.01 31.87
N LEU A 304 3.12 -4.42 32.21
CA LEU A 304 1.95 -3.54 32.24
C LEU A 304 2.04 -2.48 33.34
N LYS A 305 2.57 -2.83 34.53
CA LYS A 305 2.87 -1.86 35.59
C LYS A 305 3.92 -0.84 35.16
N ASP A 306 4.97 -1.30 34.49
CA ASP A 306 6.02 -0.42 33.98
C ASP A 306 5.50 0.52 32.91
N LEU A 307 4.64 0.05 31.99
CA LEU A 307 3.96 0.86 31.00
C LEU A 307 3.09 1.93 31.65
N ARG A 308 2.30 1.55 32.65
CA ARG A 308 1.44 2.47 33.40
C ARG A 308 2.25 3.54 34.14
N ASN A 309 3.38 3.15 34.73
CA ASN A 309 4.29 4.07 35.41
C ASN A 309 4.93 5.05 34.42
N GLN A 310 5.25 4.60 33.22
CA GLN A 310 5.72 5.45 32.13
C GLN A 310 4.64 6.46 31.71
N TYR A 311 3.42 6.00 31.50
CA TYR A 311 2.28 6.86 31.15
C TYR A 311 2.10 7.99 32.16
N ASN A 312 2.21 7.66 33.45
CA ASN A 312 2.09 8.64 34.53
C ASN A 312 3.27 9.60 34.67
N LYS A 313 4.50 9.18 34.34
CA LYS A 313 5.73 9.95 34.54
C LYS A 313 6.30 10.59 33.29
N ARG A 314 5.95 10.11 32.10
CA ARG A 314 6.45 10.54 30.79
C ARG A 314 7.97 10.50 30.60
N ASP A 315 8.72 9.82 31.48
CA ASP A 315 10.19 9.90 31.55
C ASP A 315 10.91 8.87 30.66
N TYR A 316 10.26 7.75 30.36
CA TYR A 316 10.84 6.68 29.55
C TYR A 316 9.84 6.14 28.54
N LYS A 317 10.36 5.78 27.36
CA LYS A 317 9.58 5.03 26.37
C LYS A 317 9.92 3.55 26.51
N TYR A 318 8.87 2.73 26.61
CA TYR A 318 9.00 1.28 26.60
C TYR A 318 8.58 0.73 25.24
N CYS A 319 9.32 -0.26 24.75
CA CYS A 319 8.96 -1.01 23.57
C CYS A 319 8.60 -2.44 23.96
N PHE A 320 7.41 -2.86 23.54
CA PHE A 320 6.97 -4.23 23.62
C PHE A 320 7.51 -5.00 22.43
N LEU A 321 8.32 -6.03 22.69
CA LEU A 321 8.72 -6.98 21.68
C LEU A 321 7.75 -8.16 21.69
N ARG A 322 7.09 -8.39 20.56
CA ARG A 322 6.15 -9.49 20.42
C ARG A 322 6.68 -10.55 19.46
N LYS A 323 6.86 -11.77 19.97
CA LYS A 323 7.27 -12.91 19.18
C LYS A 323 6.08 -13.49 18.43
N PRO A 324 6.20 -13.79 17.14
CA PRO A 324 5.13 -14.36 16.35
C PRO A 324 4.95 -15.85 16.63
N SER A 325 4.40 -16.21 17.82
CA SER A 325 3.97 -17.58 18.10
C SER A 325 2.69 -17.91 17.31
N SER A 326 2.46 -19.18 17.02
CA SER A 326 1.28 -19.62 16.23
C SER A 326 -0.04 -19.22 16.89
N SER A 327 -0.13 -19.26 18.21
CA SER A 327 -1.32 -18.81 18.95
C SER A 327 -1.54 -17.31 18.80
N TRP A 328 -0.48 -16.52 18.99
CA TRP A 328 -0.58 -15.07 18.87
C TRP A 328 -0.88 -14.61 17.44
N ILE A 329 -0.28 -15.24 16.42
CA ILE A 329 -0.57 -14.92 15.03
C ILE A 329 -2.07 -15.05 14.77
N ARG A 330 -2.69 -16.14 15.22
CA ARG A 330 -4.14 -16.32 15.10
C ARG A 330 -4.90 -15.24 15.87
N GLU A 331 -4.63 -15.08 17.16
CA GLU A 331 -5.31 -14.10 18.02
C GLU A 331 -5.16 -12.65 17.50
N GLY A 332 -3.97 -12.27 17.04
CA GLY A 332 -3.71 -10.95 16.48
C GLY A 332 -4.52 -10.66 15.23
N ASN A 333 -4.62 -11.66 14.34
CA ASN A 333 -5.40 -11.55 13.12
C ASN A 333 -6.91 -11.55 13.37
N GLU A 334 -7.41 -12.43 14.23
CA GLU A 334 -8.82 -12.46 14.66
C GLU A 334 -9.20 -11.11 15.33
N SER A 335 -8.31 -10.58 16.15
CA SER A 335 -8.50 -9.27 16.81
C SER A 335 -8.56 -8.12 15.80
N LEU A 336 -7.68 -8.10 14.80
CA LEU A 336 -7.70 -7.07 13.75
C LEU A 336 -8.95 -7.21 12.87
N GLN A 337 -9.37 -8.44 12.53
CA GLN A 337 -10.61 -8.66 11.79
C GLN A 337 -11.82 -8.13 12.57
N ALA A 338 -11.91 -8.45 13.87
CA ALA A 338 -12.96 -7.92 14.74
C ALA A 338 -12.89 -6.39 14.87
N ALA A 339 -11.68 -5.81 14.82
CA ALA A 339 -11.53 -4.35 14.84
C ALA A 339 -12.10 -3.69 13.58
N PHE A 340 -11.95 -4.31 12.40
CA PHE A 340 -12.61 -3.85 11.18
C PHE A 340 -14.12 -4.07 11.21
N ASP A 341 -14.59 -5.23 11.65
CA ASP A 341 -16.02 -5.53 11.73
C ASP A 341 -16.78 -4.56 12.63
N HIS A 342 -16.16 -4.15 13.72
CA HIS A 342 -16.72 -3.21 14.71
C HIS A 342 -16.27 -1.76 14.52
N LYS A 343 -15.58 -1.43 13.42
CA LYS A 343 -15.06 -0.09 13.11
C LYS A 343 -14.23 0.50 14.27
N ARG A 344 -13.41 -0.32 14.90
CA ARG A 344 -12.49 0.09 15.96
C ARG A 344 -11.11 0.48 15.43
N MET A 345 -10.68 -0.09 14.31
CA MET A 345 -9.49 0.33 13.56
C MET A 345 -9.95 1.04 12.29
N LEU A 346 -9.57 2.31 12.16
CA LEU A 346 -9.94 3.17 11.04
C LEU A 346 -8.69 3.57 10.25
N PHE A 347 -8.92 3.98 9.01
CA PHE A 347 -7.89 4.52 8.12
C PHE A 347 -8.17 6.00 7.85
N ALA A 348 -7.17 6.84 7.99
CA ALA A 348 -7.31 8.28 7.79
C ALA A 348 -7.59 8.64 6.33
N GLY A 349 -8.44 9.65 6.12
CA GLY A 349 -8.62 10.33 4.84
C GLY A 349 -7.57 11.40 4.58
N MET A 350 -7.62 12.06 3.41
CA MET A 350 -6.81 13.25 3.16
C MET A 350 -7.39 14.45 3.90
N ALA A 351 -6.50 15.32 4.38
CA ALA A 351 -6.88 16.59 4.96
C ALA A 351 -7.37 17.56 3.87
N LEU A 352 -8.45 18.28 4.14
CA LEU A 352 -8.87 19.46 3.39
C LEU A 352 -8.93 20.66 4.35
N ASP A 353 -8.75 21.87 3.78
CA ASP A 353 -8.90 23.15 4.48
C ASP A 353 -7.94 23.41 5.67
N SER A 354 -8.48 23.62 6.87
CA SER A 354 -7.70 24.06 8.03
C SER A 354 -6.68 23.03 8.52
N GLU A 355 -7.01 21.75 8.46
CA GLU A 355 -6.10 20.69 8.88
C GLU A 355 -4.95 20.52 7.89
N TYR A 356 -5.23 20.61 6.60
CA TYR A 356 -4.21 20.64 5.57
C TYR A 356 -3.24 21.82 5.80
N THR A 357 -3.79 23.01 6.09
CA THR A 357 -3.00 24.20 6.42
C THR A 357 -2.17 23.97 7.70
N ARG A 358 -2.73 23.31 8.73
CA ARG A 358 -2.01 22.99 9.97
C ARG A 358 -0.81 22.06 9.67
N GLN A 359 -1.02 21.03 8.87
CA GLN A 359 0.04 20.07 8.52
C GLN A 359 1.14 20.70 7.64
N THR A 360 0.79 21.65 6.78
CA THR A 360 1.72 22.25 5.82
C THR A 360 2.37 23.56 6.27
N SER A 361 1.91 24.18 7.37
CA SER A 361 2.39 25.48 7.84
C SER A 361 3.51 25.43 8.88
N LYS A 362 3.83 24.25 9.45
CA LYS A 362 4.93 24.14 10.40
C LYS A 362 6.27 24.35 9.70
N PRO A 363 7.16 25.22 10.25
CA PRO A 363 8.53 25.31 9.78
C PRO A 363 9.27 24.03 10.16
N ILE A 364 9.54 23.18 9.17
CA ILE A 364 10.33 21.97 9.35
C ILE A 364 11.64 22.15 8.64
N ASP A 365 12.72 21.73 9.25
CA ASP A 365 13.95 21.50 8.51
C ASP A 365 13.74 20.27 7.60
N ILE A 366 13.66 20.57 6.30
CA ILE A 366 13.35 19.55 5.28
C ILE A 366 14.38 18.43 5.24
N LYS A 367 15.58 18.66 5.79
CA LYS A 367 16.55 17.59 5.99
C LYS A 367 16.01 16.46 6.87
N ASP A 368 15.04 16.76 7.74
CA ASP A 368 14.42 15.77 8.62
C ASP A 368 13.37 14.92 7.90
N ILE A 369 12.84 15.40 6.75
CA ILE A 369 11.82 14.71 5.94
C ILE A 369 12.42 14.06 4.67
N SER A 370 13.67 14.36 4.33
CA SER A 370 14.34 13.91 3.10
C SER A 370 14.60 12.40 3.00
N PHE A 371 14.03 11.62 3.92
CA PHE A 371 14.19 10.15 3.94
C PHE A 371 13.56 9.42 2.76
N SER A 372 12.64 10.07 2.07
CA SER A 372 11.84 9.45 1.00
C SER A 372 11.99 10.12 -0.37
N LEU A 373 12.68 11.26 -0.47
CA LEU A 373 12.87 11.99 -1.72
C LEU A 373 14.33 11.91 -2.16
N ASP A 374 14.57 11.72 -3.44
CA ASP A 374 15.91 11.74 -4.02
C ASP A 374 16.58 13.11 -3.79
N GLU A 375 17.82 13.11 -3.30
CA GLU A 375 18.56 14.34 -2.95
C GLU A 375 18.69 15.34 -4.13
N GLU A 376 18.62 14.86 -5.39
CA GLU A 376 18.69 15.71 -6.58
C GLU A 376 17.39 16.51 -6.84
N GLU A 377 16.23 16.00 -6.43
CA GLU A 377 14.94 16.70 -6.55
C GLU A 377 14.73 17.70 -5.41
N ILE A 378 15.31 17.46 -4.27
CA ILE A 378 15.16 18.29 -3.06
C ILE A 378 15.59 19.76 -3.28
N GLY A 379 16.55 20.00 -4.16
CA GLY A 379 17.09 21.35 -4.40
C GLY A 379 16.15 22.33 -5.12
N LYS A 380 15.05 21.88 -5.72
CA LYS A 380 14.24 22.65 -6.68
C LYS A 380 12.83 23.03 -6.23
N GLN A 381 12.31 22.44 -5.14
CA GLN A 381 10.92 22.66 -4.71
C GLN A 381 10.81 23.56 -3.46
N SER A 382 9.66 24.22 -3.30
CA SER A 382 9.35 24.98 -2.10
C SER A 382 9.04 24.05 -0.92
N ASN A 383 9.26 24.52 0.34
CA ASN A 383 8.96 23.73 1.55
C ASN A 383 7.51 23.25 1.59
N THR A 384 6.55 24.07 1.15
CA THR A 384 5.13 23.73 1.13
C THR A 384 4.83 22.61 0.14
N ALA A 385 5.39 22.62 -1.06
CA ALA A 385 5.21 21.57 -2.06
C ALA A 385 5.69 20.20 -1.52
N ARG A 386 6.83 20.17 -0.83
CA ARG A 386 7.37 18.93 -0.25
C ARG A 386 6.52 18.36 0.87
N LEU A 387 5.89 19.21 1.67
CA LEU A 387 4.97 18.76 2.70
C LEU A 387 3.69 18.18 2.09
N ILE A 388 3.24 18.72 0.98
CA ILE A 388 2.13 18.19 0.19
C ILE A 388 2.47 16.81 -0.34
N ASP A 389 3.61 16.68 -1.02
CA ASP A 389 4.09 15.40 -1.57
C ASP A 389 4.25 14.35 -0.44
N PHE A 390 4.70 14.79 0.74
CA PHE A 390 4.83 13.89 1.89
C PHE A 390 3.48 13.45 2.47
N LEU A 391 2.46 14.32 2.48
CA LEU A 391 1.09 13.95 2.86
C LEU A 391 0.48 12.95 1.87
N GLU A 392 0.65 13.19 0.58
CA GLU A 392 0.17 12.28 -0.46
C GLU A 392 0.85 10.92 -0.35
N MET A 393 2.16 10.87 -0.14
CA MET A 393 2.90 9.64 0.10
C MET A 393 2.39 8.88 1.33
N GLN A 394 2.04 9.58 2.41
CA GLN A 394 1.45 8.93 3.59
C GLN A 394 0.10 8.31 3.27
N LYS A 395 -0.73 8.97 2.47
CA LYS A 395 -2.00 8.40 2.02
C LYS A 395 -1.78 7.14 1.16
N GLU A 396 -0.83 7.19 0.23
CA GLU A 396 -0.47 6.04 -0.59
C GLU A 396 0.02 4.86 0.26
N ASN A 397 0.83 5.09 1.29
CA ASN A 397 1.29 4.05 2.21
C ASN A 397 0.13 3.44 3.04
N ILE A 398 -0.86 4.25 3.42
CA ILE A 398 -2.07 3.73 4.08
C ILE A 398 -2.88 2.85 3.11
N GLU A 399 -3.02 3.24 1.85
CA GLU A 399 -3.68 2.41 0.83
C GLU A 399 -2.89 1.12 0.55
N LEU A 400 -1.55 1.19 0.55
CA LEU A 400 -0.69 0.01 0.49
C LEU A 400 -0.96 -0.94 1.66
N THR A 401 -1.04 -0.43 2.89
CA THR A 401 -1.38 -1.23 4.07
C THR A 401 -2.72 -1.95 3.92
N LYS A 402 -3.74 -1.27 3.40
CA LYS A 402 -5.05 -1.88 3.11
C LYS A 402 -4.95 -2.98 2.05
N THR A 403 -4.16 -2.73 1.01
CA THR A 403 -3.91 -3.70 -0.05
C THR A 403 -3.21 -4.94 0.50
N GLU A 404 -2.18 -4.78 1.31
CA GLU A 404 -1.49 -5.89 1.98
C GLU A 404 -2.46 -6.71 2.86
N CYS A 405 -3.28 -6.05 3.67
CA CYS A 405 -4.33 -6.74 4.45
C CYS A 405 -5.26 -7.56 3.55
N ALA A 406 -5.69 -7.00 2.42
CA ALA A 406 -6.60 -7.65 1.49
C ALA A 406 -6.01 -8.90 0.82
N LEU A 407 -4.68 -8.95 0.69
CA LEU A 407 -3.96 -10.07 0.08
C LEU A 407 -3.71 -11.23 1.04
N ILE A 408 -3.90 -11.05 2.35
CA ILE A 408 -3.64 -12.11 3.33
C ILE A 408 -4.65 -13.24 3.21
N GLU A 409 -4.15 -14.44 2.98
CA GLU A 409 -4.94 -15.68 2.98
C GLU A 409 -4.67 -16.47 4.26
N VAL A 410 -5.70 -17.17 4.75
CA VAL A 410 -5.56 -18.11 5.85
C VAL A 410 -5.46 -19.52 5.31
N SER A 411 -4.46 -20.25 5.74
CA SER A 411 -4.33 -21.68 5.48
C SER A 411 -4.25 -22.45 6.80
N THR A 412 -4.87 -23.60 6.85
CA THR A 412 -4.87 -24.45 8.06
C THR A 412 -4.09 -25.72 7.74
N SER A 413 -3.06 -25.98 8.56
CA SER A 413 -2.29 -27.23 8.47
C SER A 413 -3.14 -28.44 8.87
N PRO A 414 -2.74 -29.68 8.52
CA PRO A 414 -3.43 -30.88 8.97
C PRO A 414 -3.51 -31.01 10.51
N GLN A 415 -2.60 -30.35 11.23
CA GLN A 415 -2.60 -30.30 12.69
C GLN A 415 -3.47 -29.18 13.28
N GLY A 416 -4.20 -28.44 12.44
CA GLY A 416 -5.10 -27.36 12.86
C GLY A 416 -4.41 -26.00 13.11
N THR A 417 -3.12 -25.88 12.83
CA THR A 417 -2.40 -24.60 12.95
C THR A 417 -2.75 -23.68 11.79
N GLN A 418 -3.20 -22.49 12.09
CA GLN A 418 -3.49 -21.46 11.08
C GLN A 418 -2.24 -20.65 10.75
N SER A 419 -2.04 -20.39 9.48
CA SER A 419 -1.02 -19.50 8.94
C SER A 419 -1.69 -18.39 8.12
N PHE A 420 -1.30 -17.15 8.36
CA PHE A 420 -1.78 -15.95 7.67
C PHE A 420 -0.65 -15.41 6.82
N ASP A 421 -0.80 -15.48 5.51
CA ASP A 421 0.31 -15.15 4.63
C ASP A 421 -0.18 -14.78 3.22
N LEU A 422 0.72 -14.28 2.40
CA LEU A 422 0.44 -14.01 0.99
C LEU A 422 0.12 -15.30 0.23
N PRO A 423 -0.71 -15.23 -0.83
CA PRO A 423 -0.92 -16.34 -1.76
C PRO A 423 0.40 -16.89 -2.29
N SER A 424 0.45 -18.20 -2.52
CA SER A 424 1.66 -18.89 -3.01
C SER A 424 2.13 -18.37 -4.38
N SER A 425 1.23 -17.85 -5.20
CA SER A 425 1.54 -17.22 -6.48
C SER A 425 2.32 -15.92 -6.31
N LEU A 426 1.95 -15.10 -5.31
CA LEU A 426 2.61 -13.82 -5.03
C LEU A 426 3.96 -14.00 -4.34
N LYS A 427 4.12 -15.01 -3.49
CA LYS A 427 5.40 -15.33 -2.83
C LYS A 427 6.53 -15.67 -3.80
N LYS A 428 6.20 -16.19 -4.97
CA LYS A 428 7.19 -16.56 -6.00
C LYS A 428 7.68 -15.38 -6.82
N GLN A 429 7.08 -14.23 -6.70
CA GLN A 429 7.51 -13.02 -7.38
C GLN A 429 8.83 -12.53 -6.77
N SER A 430 9.74 -12.09 -7.63
CA SER A 430 11.05 -11.54 -7.24
C SER A 430 11.23 -10.13 -7.80
N GLY A 431 12.09 -9.33 -7.17
CA GLY A 431 12.39 -7.97 -7.59
C GLY A 431 11.62 -6.91 -6.78
N ARG A 432 11.68 -5.66 -7.21
CA ARG A 432 11.06 -4.51 -6.53
C ARG A 432 9.53 -4.62 -6.41
N ASN A 433 8.89 -5.29 -7.34
CA ASN A 433 7.42 -5.45 -7.38
C ASN A 433 6.94 -6.70 -6.64
N LYS A 434 7.78 -7.34 -5.82
CA LYS A 434 7.38 -8.45 -4.95
C LYS A 434 6.27 -7.98 -4.03
N ALA A 435 5.17 -8.74 -3.96
CA ALA A 435 4.13 -8.48 -2.97
C ALA A 435 4.72 -8.65 -1.56
N ARG A 436 4.42 -7.71 -0.67
CA ARG A 436 4.90 -7.65 0.71
C ARG A 436 3.73 -7.65 1.67
N LYS A 437 4.01 -7.84 2.95
CA LYS A 437 3.01 -7.87 4.02
C LYS A 437 3.49 -7.19 5.31
N ASP A 438 4.53 -6.39 5.22
CA ASP A 438 5.22 -5.85 6.39
C ASP A 438 4.40 -4.71 7.02
N SER A 439 3.72 -3.90 6.20
CA SER A 439 2.79 -2.87 6.68
C SER A 439 1.57 -3.49 7.37
N TYR A 440 1.05 -4.59 6.83
CA TYR A 440 0.00 -5.36 7.49
C TYR A 440 0.50 -5.95 8.82
N SER A 441 1.69 -6.55 8.86
CA SER A 441 2.27 -7.11 10.09
C SER A 441 2.40 -6.06 11.18
N ALA A 442 2.92 -4.88 10.83
CA ALA A 442 2.99 -3.74 11.75
C ALA A 442 1.59 -3.29 12.22
N LEU A 443 0.57 -3.32 11.36
CA LEU A 443 -0.81 -2.97 11.75
C LEU A 443 -1.41 -3.99 12.73
N VAL A 444 -1.15 -5.29 12.55
CA VAL A 444 -1.58 -6.34 13.51
C VAL A 444 -0.98 -6.07 14.90
N LEU A 445 0.33 -5.76 14.94
CA LEU A 445 1.02 -5.38 16.18
C LEU A 445 0.41 -4.14 16.82
N GLY A 446 0.15 -3.10 16.00
CA GLY A 446 -0.43 -1.85 16.46
C GLY A 446 -1.84 -2.02 17.02
N ASN A 447 -2.69 -2.83 16.37
CA ASN A 447 -4.02 -3.16 16.87
C ASN A 447 -3.98 -3.95 18.19
N TRP A 448 -3.06 -4.90 18.29
CA TRP A 448 -2.84 -5.64 19.54
C TRP A 448 -2.43 -4.71 20.69
N MET A 449 -1.49 -3.80 20.44
CA MET A 449 -1.04 -2.83 21.44
C MET A 449 -2.13 -1.84 21.82
N MET A 450 -2.97 -1.43 20.88
CA MET A 450 -4.12 -0.58 21.13
C MET A 450 -5.11 -1.21 22.12
N ASN A 451 -5.40 -2.50 21.97
CA ASN A 451 -6.28 -3.20 22.90
C ASN A 451 -5.67 -3.26 24.31
N ILE A 452 -4.38 -3.58 24.41
CA ILE A 452 -3.66 -3.55 25.70
C ILE A 452 -3.71 -2.17 26.34
N TYR A 453 -3.48 -1.12 25.55
CA TYR A 453 -3.54 0.26 26.03
C TYR A 453 -4.92 0.58 26.61
N TYR A 454 -6.00 0.24 25.89
CA TYR A 454 -7.37 0.51 26.37
C TYR A 454 -7.75 -0.32 27.59
N ASP A 455 -7.29 -1.55 27.69
CA ASP A 455 -7.46 -2.35 28.90
C ASP A 455 -6.74 -1.71 30.09
N MET A 456 -5.51 -1.22 29.87
CA MET A 456 -4.71 -0.57 30.89
C MET A 456 -5.36 0.70 31.44
N ILE A 457 -5.89 1.58 30.59
CA ILE A 457 -6.51 2.84 31.03
C ILE A 457 -7.90 2.65 31.64
N ASN A 458 -8.59 1.56 31.30
CA ASN A 458 -9.93 1.25 31.85
C ASN A 458 -9.85 0.50 33.20
N LEU A 459 -8.66 0.06 33.60
CA LEU A 459 -8.46 -0.50 34.92
C LEU A 459 -8.69 0.59 35.96
N LYS A 460 -9.90 0.62 36.55
CA LYS A 460 -10.13 1.37 37.78
C LYS A 460 -9.12 0.90 38.80
N VAL A 461 -8.43 1.83 39.41
CA VAL A 461 -7.58 1.57 40.56
C VAL A 461 -8.52 1.20 41.69
N ASP A 462 -8.83 -0.07 41.85
CA ASP A 462 -9.34 -0.54 43.14
C ASP A 462 -8.19 -0.42 44.13
N ASP A 463 -8.39 0.39 45.14
CA ASP A 463 -7.44 0.74 46.20
C ASP A 463 -7.07 -0.46 47.12
N TYR A 464 -7.34 -1.67 46.64
CA TYR A 464 -7.01 -2.91 47.36
C TYR A 464 -5.84 -3.62 46.70
N GLY A 465 -4.78 -3.71 47.51
CA GLY A 465 -3.46 -4.19 47.13
C GLY A 465 -3.40 -5.51 46.35
N ASP A 466 -2.44 -5.56 45.49
CA ASP A 466 -1.61 -6.67 45.05
C ASP A 466 -2.16 -7.87 44.28
N THR A 467 -3.42 -7.91 43.87
CA THR A 467 -3.88 -9.03 43.01
C THR A 467 -4.79 -8.56 41.87
N PHE A 468 -4.20 -8.03 40.83
CA PHE A 468 -4.91 -7.87 39.55
C PHE A 468 -4.34 -8.84 38.52
N VAL A 469 -5.12 -9.84 38.18
CA VAL A 469 -4.89 -10.73 37.04
C VAL A 469 -5.76 -10.20 35.90
N PRO A 470 -5.22 -9.63 34.81
CA PRO A 470 -6.04 -9.31 33.65
C PRO A 470 -6.59 -10.62 33.09
N MET A 471 -7.91 -10.82 33.19
CA MET A 471 -8.56 -11.89 32.46
C MET A 471 -8.43 -11.57 30.98
N LEU A 472 -7.49 -12.22 30.31
CA LEU A 472 -7.56 -12.38 28.87
C LEU A 472 -8.75 -13.31 28.60
N ILE A 473 -9.78 -12.76 28.00
CA ILE A 473 -10.89 -13.53 27.46
C ILE A 473 -10.30 -14.54 26.48
N LYS A 474 -10.56 -15.81 26.77
CA LYS A 474 -10.19 -16.94 25.93
C LYS A 474 -10.85 -16.84 24.57
#